data_b7d3eb6fc2cbd727b603785a1bfe4d9d
#
_entry.id   b7d3eb6fc2cbd727b603785a1bfe4d9d
#
_cell.length_a   1.000
_cell.length_b   1.000
_cell.length_c   1.000
_cell.angle_alpha   90.00
_cell.angle_beta   90.00
_cell.angle_gamma   90.00
#
_symmetry.space_group_name_H-M   'P 1'
#
loop_
_entity.id
_entity.type
_entity.pdbx_description
1 polymer ?
#
loop_
_entity_poly.entity_id
_entity_poly.type
_entity_poly.pdbx_seq_one_letter_code
_entity_poly.pdbx_strand_id
1 'polypeptide(L)'
;MKLKQFGAVLAAVILLAFPVANANELVTADPASGSTVLVSPSAVTIITSMPLMAEGNSVEVTDPSGNRVDDGTLAIADTEALVGLTPLTVGGYYTVTYTLFAENDVPLTGNYRFNFIAPDAVSSQSPTPIAIEASESAQPSAGSSKGTDFLVIMLLVLSIFVLVGLGMYARKIFNER
;
A
#
# COMPACT_ATOMS: atom_id res chain seq x y z
N MET A 1 39.35 17.46 28.31
CA MET A 1 38.24 16.49 28.18
C MET A 1 37.06 16.98 27.34
N LYS A 2 37.02 18.24 26.89
CA LYS A 2 35.85 18.83 26.15
C LYS A 2 35.85 18.56 24.65
N LEU A 3 36.99 18.25 24.02
CA LEU A 3 37.08 18.05 22.56
C LEU A 3 36.47 16.69 22.07
N LYS A 4 36.52 15.63 22.91
CA LYS A 4 35.95 14.30 22.56
C LYS A 4 34.42 14.29 22.59
N GLN A 5 33.79 15.15 23.40
CA GLN A 5 32.31 15.24 23.48
C GLN A 5 31.73 16.06 22.31
N PHE A 6 32.45 17.03 21.78
CA PHE A 6 32.05 17.77 20.58
C PHE A 6 32.01 16.88 19.33
N GLY A 7 32.95 15.95 19.21
CA GLY A 7 32.98 15.00 18.09
C GLY A 7 31.79 14.03 18.10
N ALA A 8 31.34 13.60 19.26
CA ALA A 8 30.21 12.67 19.40
C ALA A 8 28.86 13.35 19.05
N VAL A 9 28.70 14.63 19.42
CA VAL A 9 27.46 15.39 19.08
C VAL A 9 27.44 15.72 17.60
N LEU A 10 28.56 16.08 16.99
CA LEU A 10 28.65 16.36 15.55
C LEU A 10 28.37 15.09 14.72
N ALA A 11 28.89 13.93 15.14
CA ALA A 11 28.63 12.65 14.49
C ALA A 11 27.15 12.24 14.59
N ALA A 12 26.48 12.52 15.71
CA ALA A 12 25.05 12.21 15.90
C ALA A 12 24.15 13.11 15.03
N VAL A 13 24.53 14.37 14.80
CA VAL A 13 23.79 15.30 13.93
C VAL A 13 23.93 14.92 12.45
N ILE A 14 25.09 14.41 12.03
CA ILE A 14 25.33 13.97 10.65
C ILE A 14 24.52 12.71 10.34
N LEU A 15 24.26 11.81 11.30
CA LEU A 15 23.45 10.61 11.09
C LEU A 15 21.95 10.92 10.88
N LEU A 16 21.47 12.10 11.26
CA LEU A 16 20.06 12.51 11.09
C LEU A 16 19.78 13.22 9.76
N ALA A 17 20.81 13.46 8.94
CA ALA A 17 20.70 14.20 7.67
C ALA A 17 20.75 13.30 6.43
N PHE A 18 20.35 12.02 6.53
CA PHE A 18 20.16 11.20 5.33
C PHE A 18 18.91 11.70 4.59
N PRO A 19 19.05 12.13 3.32
CA PRO A 19 17.89 12.42 2.49
C PRO A 19 17.03 11.15 2.43
N VAL A 20 15.76 11.27 2.75
CA VAL A 20 14.79 10.20 2.46
C VAL A 20 14.74 10.10 0.94
N ALA A 21 15.33 9.07 0.38
CA ALA A 21 15.15 8.77 -1.04
C ALA A 21 13.67 8.44 -1.24
N ASN A 22 12.95 9.32 -1.94
CA ASN A 22 11.60 9.01 -2.39
C ASN A 22 11.74 8.00 -3.54
N ALA A 23 11.45 6.74 -3.26
CA ALA A 23 11.32 5.72 -4.27
C ALA A 23 9.94 5.84 -4.93
N ASN A 24 9.84 5.44 -6.20
CA ASN A 24 8.56 5.35 -6.88
C ASN A 24 7.66 4.31 -6.19
N GLU A 25 6.39 4.66 -6.00
CA GLU A 25 5.40 3.79 -5.34
C GLU A 25 4.08 3.74 -6.09
N LEU A 26 3.32 2.68 -5.87
CA LEU A 26 1.95 2.56 -6.35
C LEU A 26 1.04 3.47 -5.52
N VAL A 27 0.45 4.49 -6.14
CA VAL A 27 -0.48 5.42 -5.50
C VAL A 27 -1.89 4.86 -5.52
N THR A 28 -2.35 4.41 -6.69
CA THR A 28 -3.68 3.80 -6.85
C THR A 28 -3.71 2.90 -8.07
N ALA A 29 -4.72 2.04 -8.13
CA ALA A 29 -5.02 1.20 -9.28
C ALA A 29 -6.53 1.10 -9.50
N ASP A 30 -6.94 0.90 -10.74
CA ASP A 30 -8.32 0.62 -11.12
C ASP A 30 -8.34 -0.60 -12.07
N PRO A 31 -8.97 -1.72 -11.70
CA PRO A 31 -9.64 -2.00 -10.44
C PRO A 31 -8.70 -1.95 -9.23
N ALA A 32 -9.20 -1.43 -8.09
CA ALA A 32 -8.38 -1.30 -6.89
C ALA A 32 -8.00 -2.67 -6.29
N SER A 33 -6.84 -2.71 -5.61
CA SER A 33 -6.40 -3.91 -4.89
C SER A 33 -7.45 -4.39 -3.90
N GLY A 34 -7.83 -5.67 -4.00
CA GLY A 34 -8.86 -6.30 -3.16
C GLY A 34 -10.30 -5.92 -3.49
N SER A 35 -10.54 -5.06 -4.50
CA SER A 35 -11.89 -4.67 -4.89
C SER A 35 -12.66 -5.82 -5.55
N THR A 36 -13.98 -5.68 -5.57
CA THR A 36 -14.88 -6.57 -6.33
C THR A 36 -15.59 -5.77 -7.40
N VAL A 37 -15.50 -6.23 -8.64
CA VAL A 37 -16.15 -5.64 -9.82
C VAL A 37 -17.24 -6.59 -10.36
N LEU A 38 -18.39 -6.00 -10.74
CA LEU A 38 -19.55 -6.73 -11.26
C LEU A 38 -19.66 -6.61 -12.78
N VAL A 39 -18.91 -5.67 -13.36
CA VAL A 39 -18.82 -5.45 -14.79
C VAL A 39 -17.39 -5.70 -15.20
N SER A 40 -17.21 -6.42 -16.32
CA SER A 40 -15.87 -6.65 -16.88
C SER A 40 -15.18 -5.31 -17.17
N PRO A 41 -14.07 -4.97 -16.51
CA PRO A 41 -13.31 -3.80 -16.85
C PRO A 41 -12.68 -3.97 -18.25
N SER A 42 -12.57 -2.88 -19.00
CA SER A 42 -11.94 -2.89 -20.32
C SER A 42 -10.42 -2.66 -20.25
N ALA A 43 -9.92 -2.20 -19.11
CA ALA A 43 -8.51 -1.94 -18.87
C ALA A 43 -8.18 -2.02 -17.38
N VAL A 44 -6.89 -2.14 -17.09
CA VAL A 44 -6.30 -1.89 -15.78
C VAL A 44 -5.47 -0.62 -15.87
N THR A 45 -5.70 0.30 -14.95
CA THR A 45 -4.91 1.53 -14.78
C THR A 45 -4.10 1.45 -13.51
N ILE A 46 -2.82 1.82 -13.56
CA ILE A 46 -1.91 1.90 -12.41
C ILE A 46 -1.36 3.32 -12.38
N ILE A 47 -1.50 4.02 -11.25
CA ILE A 47 -0.95 5.35 -11.02
C ILE A 47 0.18 5.26 -10.00
N THR A 48 1.32 5.83 -10.36
CA THR A 48 2.55 5.85 -9.55
C THR A 48 2.85 7.26 -9.02
N SER A 49 3.71 7.34 -8.04
CA SER A 49 4.11 8.64 -7.44
C SER A 49 5.09 9.43 -8.30
N MET A 50 5.76 8.78 -9.25
CA MET A 50 6.75 9.40 -10.14
C MET A 50 6.41 9.13 -11.60
N PRO A 51 6.78 10.05 -12.53
CA PRO A 51 6.64 9.83 -13.97
C PRO A 51 7.35 8.54 -14.42
N LEU A 52 6.67 7.78 -15.26
CA LEU A 52 7.17 6.53 -15.82
C LEU A 52 7.95 6.77 -17.11
N MET A 53 8.95 5.94 -17.34
CA MET A 53 9.63 5.90 -18.64
C MET A 53 8.68 5.40 -19.71
N ALA A 54 8.85 5.88 -20.95
CA ALA A 54 8.01 5.45 -22.08
C ALA A 54 8.20 3.96 -22.43
N GLU A 55 9.37 3.40 -22.14
CA GLU A 55 9.75 2.05 -22.52
C GLU A 55 10.23 1.22 -21.32
N GLY A 56 10.24 -0.10 -21.48
CA GLY A 56 10.71 -1.04 -20.47
C GLY A 56 9.64 -1.54 -19.50
N ASN A 57 8.51 -0.84 -19.40
CA ASN A 57 7.41 -1.21 -18.50
C ASN A 57 6.72 -2.50 -18.93
N SER A 58 6.18 -3.23 -17.97
CA SER A 58 5.40 -4.44 -18.17
C SER A 58 4.25 -4.47 -17.17
N VAL A 59 3.05 -4.74 -17.68
CA VAL A 59 1.87 -5.06 -16.89
C VAL A 59 1.22 -6.29 -17.49
N GLU A 60 0.99 -7.30 -16.68
CA GLU A 60 0.36 -8.55 -17.08
C GLU A 60 -0.84 -8.83 -16.16
N VAL A 61 -1.95 -9.26 -16.76
CA VAL A 61 -3.16 -9.63 -16.02
C VAL A 61 -3.51 -11.07 -16.31
N THR A 62 -3.66 -11.88 -15.25
CA THR A 62 -4.02 -13.29 -15.36
C THR A 62 -5.35 -13.58 -14.70
N ASP A 63 -6.10 -14.53 -15.31
CA ASP A 63 -7.36 -15.05 -14.80
C ASP A 63 -7.15 -16.01 -13.59
N PRO A 64 -8.23 -16.47 -12.93
CA PRO A 64 -8.13 -17.44 -11.83
C PRO A 64 -7.46 -18.78 -12.22
N SER A 65 -7.36 -19.10 -13.51
CA SER A 65 -6.71 -20.30 -14.04
C SER A 65 -5.25 -20.07 -14.43
N GLY A 66 -4.77 -18.81 -14.33
CA GLY A 66 -3.42 -18.42 -14.70
C GLY A 66 -3.23 -18.07 -16.17
N ASN A 67 -4.31 -17.99 -16.95
CA ASN A 67 -4.22 -17.56 -18.36
C ASN A 67 -4.13 -16.03 -18.42
N ARG A 68 -3.32 -15.51 -19.35
CA ARG A 68 -3.21 -14.09 -19.60
C ARG A 68 -4.48 -13.54 -20.28
N VAL A 69 -4.99 -12.43 -19.76
CA VAL A 69 -6.23 -11.78 -20.22
C VAL A 69 -6.04 -10.33 -20.65
N ASP A 70 -4.85 -9.75 -20.47
CA ASP A 70 -4.55 -8.48 -21.10
C ASP A 70 -4.39 -8.66 -22.62
N ASP A 71 -4.67 -7.60 -23.38
CA ASP A 71 -4.58 -7.61 -24.85
C ASP A 71 -3.15 -7.32 -25.36
N GLY A 72 -2.18 -7.17 -24.47
CA GLY A 72 -0.78 -6.86 -24.77
C GLY A 72 -0.52 -5.39 -25.10
N THR A 73 -1.53 -4.53 -25.06
CA THR A 73 -1.34 -3.08 -25.22
C THR A 73 -0.97 -2.47 -23.88
N LEU A 74 0.07 -1.65 -23.84
CA LEU A 74 0.47 -0.89 -22.65
C LEU A 74 0.72 0.55 -23.08
N ALA A 75 -0.10 1.47 -22.57
CA ALA A 75 0.07 2.90 -22.76
C ALA A 75 0.63 3.53 -21.49
N ILE A 76 1.66 4.36 -21.64
CA ILE A 76 2.26 5.13 -20.55
C ILE A 76 1.97 6.61 -20.78
N ALA A 77 1.45 7.28 -19.75
CA ALA A 77 1.17 8.72 -19.78
C ALA A 77 1.57 9.33 -18.43
N ASP A 78 2.73 9.96 -18.38
CA ASP A 78 3.29 10.55 -17.16
C ASP A 78 3.39 9.52 -16.01
N THR A 79 2.58 9.64 -14.98
CA THR A 79 2.54 8.73 -13.83
C THR A 79 1.60 7.53 -14.03
N GLU A 80 0.95 7.42 -15.17
CA GLU A 80 -0.10 6.44 -15.45
C GLU A 80 0.39 5.34 -16.41
N ALA A 81 0.13 4.08 -16.05
CA ALA A 81 0.26 2.91 -16.91
C ALA A 81 -1.12 2.28 -17.11
N LEU A 82 -1.56 2.16 -18.36
CA LEU A 82 -2.85 1.57 -18.74
C LEU A 82 -2.63 0.37 -19.64
N VAL A 83 -3.18 -0.79 -19.27
CA VAL A 83 -3.20 -2.01 -20.06
C VAL A 83 -4.62 -2.40 -20.43
N GLY A 84 -4.87 -2.67 -21.70
CA GLY A 84 -6.16 -3.13 -22.19
C GLY A 84 -6.47 -4.57 -21.74
N LEU A 85 -7.74 -4.87 -21.50
CA LEU A 85 -8.21 -6.21 -21.15
C LEU A 85 -9.13 -6.77 -22.21
N THR A 86 -9.01 -8.06 -22.47
CA THR A 86 -10.07 -8.83 -23.14
C THR A 86 -11.27 -8.96 -22.19
N PRO A 87 -12.52 -9.07 -22.72
CA PRO A 87 -13.70 -9.22 -21.86
C PRO A 87 -13.55 -10.39 -20.90
N LEU A 88 -13.69 -10.10 -19.60
CA LEU A 88 -13.61 -11.13 -18.54
C LEU A 88 -14.90 -11.94 -18.54
N THR A 89 -14.77 -13.26 -18.61
CA THR A 89 -15.91 -14.19 -18.66
C THR A 89 -15.97 -15.14 -17.46
N VAL A 90 -14.85 -15.34 -16.78
CA VAL A 90 -14.75 -16.27 -15.64
C VAL A 90 -14.75 -15.48 -14.35
N GLY A 91 -15.68 -15.80 -13.43
CA GLY A 91 -15.70 -15.20 -12.09
C GLY A 91 -14.53 -15.69 -11.23
N GLY A 92 -13.99 -14.81 -10.38
CA GLY A 92 -12.92 -15.14 -9.46
C GLY A 92 -11.84 -14.05 -9.36
N TYR A 93 -10.72 -14.41 -8.74
CA TYR A 93 -9.62 -13.48 -8.50
C TYR A 93 -8.68 -13.37 -9.71
N TYR A 94 -8.59 -12.19 -10.24
CA TYR A 94 -7.63 -11.80 -11.28
C TYR A 94 -6.38 -11.24 -10.62
N THR A 95 -5.21 -11.58 -11.13
CA THR A 95 -3.92 -11.10 -10.61
C THR A 95 -3.29 -10.15 -11.61
N VAL A 96 -2.96 -8.95 -11.14
CA VAL A 96 -2.21 -7.95 -11.90
C VAL A 96 -0.76 -7.99 -11.40
N THR A 97 0.18 -8.25 -12.28
CA THR A 97 1.63 -8.22 -12.01
C THR A 97 2.25 -7.10 -12.81
N TYR A 98 3.09 -6.28 -12.20
CA TYR A 98 3.69 -5.14 -12.88
C TYR A 98 5.17 -4.98 -12.56
N THR A 99 5.90 -4.43 -13.53
CA THR A 99 7.26 -3.91 -13.42
C THR A 99 7.30 -2.58 -14.14
N LEU A 100 7.45 -1.50 -13.39
CA LEU A 100 7.38 -0.12 -13.88
C LEU A 100 8.68 0.61 -13.58
N PHE A 101 9.15 1.39 -14.54
CA PHE A 101 10.40 2.12 -14.46
C PHE A 101 10.14 3.61 -14.44
N ALA A 102 10.66 4.29 -13.43
CA ALA A 102 10.77 5.75 -13.39
C ALA A 102 12.22 6.16 -13.69
N GLU A 103 12.42 7.40 -14.14
CA GLU A 103 13.75 7.90 -14.46
C GLU A 103 14.63 7.99 -13.19
N ASN A 104 15.85 7.44 -13.25
CA ASN A 104 16.83 7.44 -12.15
C ASN A 104 16.37 6.74 -10.86
N ASP A 105 15.41 5.82 -10.94
CA ASP A 105 14.96 5.05 -9.79
C ASP A 105 15.05 3.54 -10.02
N VAL A 106 14.90 2.77 -8.92
CA VAL A 106 14.81 1.33 -8.99
C VAL A 106 13.45 0.90 -9.57
N PRO A 107 13.37 -0.25 -10.31
CA PRO A 107 12.10 -0.72 -10.84
C PRO A 107 11.07 -0.94 -9.74
N LEU A 108 9.89 -0.37 -9.88
CA LEU A 108 8.73 -0.65 -9.05
C LEU A 108 8.10 -1.97 -9.51
N THR A 109 8.30 -3.03 -8.73
CA THR A 109 7.74 -4.36 -9.02
C THR A 109 6.72 -4.75 -7.97
N GLY A 110 5.62 -5.38 -8.41
CA GLY A 110 4.61 -5.84 -7.48
C GLY A 110 3.50 -6.61 -8.15
N ASN A 111 2.56 -7.05 -7.33
CA ASN A 111 1.32 -7.64 -7.79
C ASN A 111 0.18 -7.31 -6.83
N TYR A 112 -1.04 -7.31 -7.35
CA TYR A 112 -2.26 -7.24 -6.55
C TYR A 112 -3.37 -8.04 -7.22
N ARG A 113 -4.50 -8.19 -6.54
CA ARG A 113 -5.66 -8.94 -7.05
C ARG A 113 -6.92 -8.11 -6.91
N PHE A 114 -7.84 -8.31 -7.86
CA PHE A 114 -9.23 -7.89 -7.75
C PHE A 114 -10.15 -9.08 -8.03
N ASN A 115 -11.37 -9.04 -7.54
CA ASN A 115 -12.36 -10.10 -7.74
C ASN A 115 -13.37 -9.66 -8.80
N PHE A 116 -13.59 -10.48 -9.83
CA PHE A 116 -14.66 -10.27 -10.80
C PHE A 116 -15.80 -11.27 -10.54
N ILE A 117 -17.03 -10.78 -10.43
CA ILE A 117 -18.22 -11.61 -10.32
C ILE A 117 -18.89 -11.64 -11.69
N ALA A 118 -18.78 -12.81 -12.37
CA ALA A 118 -19.44 -13.01 -13.67
C ALA A 118 -20.97 -12.93 -13.52
N PRO A 119 -21.69 -12.30 -14.48
CA PRO A 119 -23.14 -12.15 -14.42
C PRO A 119 -23.91 -13.46 -14.20
N ASP A 120 -23.42 -14.55 -14.74
CA ASP A 120 -24.05 -15.88 -14.62
C ASP A 120 -23.92 -16.50 -13.21
N ALA A 121 -22.92 -16.06 -12.42
CA ALA A 121 -22.76 -16.49 -11.03
C ALA A 121 -23.83 -15.90 -10.11
N VAL A 122 -24.46 -14.80 -10.49
CA VAL A 122 -25.55 -14.17 -9.73
C VAL A 122 -26.87 -14.93 -9.92
N SER A 123 -27.03 -15.65 -11.03
CA SER A 123 -28.25 -16.40 -11.36
C SER A 123 -28.39 -17.75 -10.65
N SER A 124 -27.32 -18.24 -10.02
CA SER A 124 -27.33 -19.59 -9.38
C SER A 124 -27.69 -19.58 -7.90
N GLN A 125 -27.91 -18.40 -7.30
CA GLN A 125 -28.50 -18.34 -5.97
C GLN A 125 -30.03 -18.38 -6.07
N SER A 126 -30.57 -19.60 -6.16
CA SER A 126 -31.99 -19.86 -5.94
C SER A 126 -32.37 -19.28 -4.57
N PRO A 127 -33.41 -18.43 -4.48
CA PRO A 127 -33.82 -17.91 -3.19
C PRO A 127 -34.35 -19.09 -2.36
N THR A 128 -33.56 -19.52 -1.39
CA THR A 128 -34.08 -20.32 -0.30
C THR A 128 -35.12 -19.47 0.44
N PRO A 129 -36.37 -19.92 0.62
CA PRO A 129 -37.36 -19.15 1.34
C PRO A 129 -36.88 -18.99 2.79
N ILE A 130 -36.47 -17.78 3.13
CA ILE A 130 -36.16 -17.43 4.51
C ILE A 130 -37.45 -17.36 5.28
N ALA A 131 -37.66 -18.32 6.17
CA ALA A 131 -38.62 -18.21 7.24
C ALA A 131 -38.26 -16.96 8.07
N ILE A 132 -39.22 -16.04 8.18
CA ILE A 132 -39.10 -14.83 9.00
C ILE A 132 -39.17 -15.27 10.45
N GLU A 133 -38.04 -15.37 11.13
CA GLU A 133 -38.00 -15.26 12.59
C GLU A 133 -37.40 -13.92 12.96
N ALA A 134 -38.26 -13.08 13.55
CA ALA A 134 -37.84 -11.82 14.16
C ALA A 134 -37.07 -12.15 15.44
N SER A 135 -35.84 -11.65 15.53
CA SER A 135 -35.16 -11.44 16.82
C SER A 135 -34.06 -10.39 16.67
N GLU A 136 -34.37 -9.23 17.14
CA GLU A 136 -33.68 -8.46 18.19
C GLU A 136 -32.17 -8.19 18.05
N SER A 137 -31.90 -6.89 17.87
CA SER A 137 -30.78 -6.14 18.47
C SER A 137 -29.37 -6.73 18.37
N ALA A 138 -28.61 -6.27 17.40
CA ALA A 138 -27.15 -6.36 17.46
C ALA A 138 -26.52 -4.96 17.46
N GLN A 139 -25.95 -4.64 18.58
CA GLN A 139 -25.10 -3.53 18.94
C GLN A 139 -23.85 -3.49 18.03
N PRO A 140 -23.38 -2.30 17.59
CA PRO A 140 -22.19 -2.21 16.78
C PRO A 140 -20.94 -2.51 17.62
N SER A 141 -20.27 -3.60 17.34
CA SER A 141 -18.96 -3.91 17.90
C SER A 141 -17.91 -3.01 17.24
N ALA A 142 -17.39 -2.06 18.00
CA ALA A 142 -16.20 -1.33 17.65
C ALA A 142 -15.03 -2.29 17.52
N GLY A 143 -14.54 -2.49 16.29
CA GLY A 143 -13.32 -3.25 16.01
C GLY A 143 -12.10 -2.53 16.58
N SER A 144 -11.61 -2.99 17.72
CA SER A 144 -10.37 -2.54 18.33
C SER A 144 -9.20 -3.00 17.45
N SER A 145 -8.55 -2.04 16.79
CA SER A 145 -7.31 -2.27 16.05
C SER A 145 -6.13 -2.33 17.04
N LYS A 146 -5.88 -3.51 17.61
CA LYS A 146 -4.79 -3.74 18.58
C LYS A 146 -3.38 -3.41 18.07
N GLY A 147 -3.19 -3.22 16.77
CA GLY A 147 -1.90 -2.90 16.16
C GLY A 147 -1.52 -1.42 16.25
N THR A 148 -2.49 -0.52 16.09
CA THR A 148 -2.28 0.94 16.15
C THR A 148 -2.04 1.42 17.59
N ASP A 149 -2.69 0.81 18.58
CA ASP A 149 -2.51 1.15 19.99
C ASP A 149 -1.09 0.84 20.48
N PHE A 150 -0.49 -0.26 20.03
CA PHE A 150 0.88 -0.62 20.40
C PHE A 150 1.92 0.36 19.85
N LEU A 151 1.75 0.84 18.62
CA LEU A 151 2.64 1.85 18.00
C LEU A 151 2.55 3.20 18.73
N VAL A 152 1.34 3.63 19.09
CA VAL A 152 1.12 4.88 19.83
C VAL A 152 1.75 4.81 21.22
N ILE A 153 1.56 3.70 21.94
CA ILE A 153 2.15 3.50 23.26
C ILE A 153 3.68 3.47 23.18
N MET A 154 4.26 2.79 22.18
CA MET A 154 5.70 2.74 21.96
C MET A 154 6.30 4.12 21.70
N LEU A 155 5.65 4.96 20.87
CA LEU A 155 6.05 6.33 20.60
C LEU A 155 5.98 7.22 21.86
N LEU A 156 4.93 7.04 22.67
CA LEU A 156 4.76 7.78 23.91
C LEU A 156 5.84 7.44 24.94
N VAL A 157 6.18 6.16 25.09
CA VAL A 157 7.26 5.71 25.95
C VAL A 157 8.61 6.25 25.48
N LEU A 158 8.89 6.22 24.18
CA LEU A 158 10.13 6.75 23.60
C LEU A 158 10.26 8.27 23.84
N SER A 159 9.17 9.03 23.71
CA SER A 159 9.11 10.47 24.00
C SER A 159 9.47 10.79 25.47
N ILE A 160 8.96 10.00 26.41
CA ILE A 160 9.24 10.16 27.83
C ILE A 160 10.73 9.89 28.12
N PHE A 161 11.32 8.86 27.52
CA PHE A 161 12.74 8.56 27.68
C PHE A 161 13.64 9.69 27.18
N VAL A 162 13.29 10.31 26.06
CA VAL A 162 14.04 11.48 25.51
C VAL A 162 13.95 12.67 26.45
N LEU A 163 12.76 12.97 26.99
CA LEU A 163 12.57 14.10 27.93
C LEU A 163 13.33 13.88 29.24
N VAL A 164 13.29 12.67 29.80
CA VAL A 164 14.04 12.32 31.03
C VAL A 164 15.54 12.40 30.77
N GLY A 165 16.02 11.88 29.63
CA GLY A 165 17.43 11.95 29.26
C GLY A 165 17.94 13.39 29.11
N LEU A 166 17.15 14.26 28.43
CA LEU A 166 17.46 15.68 28.30
C LEU A 166 17.44 16.41 29.66
N GLY A 167 16.47 16.10 30.52
CA GLY A 167 16.39 16.66 31.88
C GLY A 167 17.58 16.28 32.77
N MET A 168 18.00 15.01 32.73
CA MET A 168 19.19 14.54 33.47
C MET A 168 20.47 15.18 32.90
N TYR A 169 20.58 15.34 31.60
CA TYR A 169 21.71 15.97 30.95
C TYR A 169 21.80 17.46 31.29
N ALA A 170 20.69 18.18 31.24
CA ALA A 170 20.61 19.58 31.65
C ALA A 170 21.01 19.76 33.12
N ARG A 171 20.48 18.90 34.02
CA ARG A 171 20.80 18.95 35.45
C ARG A 171 22.29 18.72 35.72
N LYS A 172 22.93 17.82 34.93
CA LYS A 172 24.38 17.59 35.03
C LYS A 172 25.19 18.81 34.63
N ILE A 173 24.79 19.52 33.56
CA ILE A 173 25.47 20.74 33.10
C ILE A 173 25.33 21.89 34.10
N PHE A 174 24.15 22.05 34.69
CA PHE A 174 23.89 23.11 35.67
C PHE A 174 24.54 22.87 37.05
N ASN A 175 24.81 21.61 37.40
CA ASN A 175 25.40 21.27 38.69
C ASN A 175 26.96 21.25 38.69
N GLU A 176 27.58 21.45 37.50
CA GLU A 176 29.05 21.57 37.34
C GLU A 176 29.49 23.04 37.17
N ARG A 177 28.57 24.00 37.40
CA ARG A 177 28.87 25.42 37.53
C ARG A 177 28.72 25.83 39.00
#